data_d37f54ef1def983ed06eb3539de7fa54
#
_entry.id   d37f54ef1def983ed06eb3539de7fa54
#
_cell.length_a   1.000
_cell.length_b   1.000
_cell.length_c   1.000
_cell.angle_alpha   90.00
_cell.angle_beta   90.00
_cell.angle_gamma   90.00
#
_symmetry.space_group_name_H-M   'P 1'
#
loop_
_entity.id
_entity.type
_entity.pdbx_description
1 polymer ?
#
loop_
_entity_poly.entity_id
_entity_poly.type
_entity_poly.pdbx_seq_one_letter_code
_entity_poly.pdbx_strand_id
1 'polypeptide(L)'
;MAQKYVGLDLGTSEVKAVLINAGLRTIQVLETVVEPVTLTPQGDTSLAAALDIGIAVLRRRGWNHYPIGVVLPGSFAAYRVFKFPFSDPRRIAQAIAFEAEGQFPVPLENLELDHVPATVPGGGGQALAVAVRRSAIDQVQAAFKAATIDVKLITVDVLATAQVLTADLPEPAKGAPAEARTPVVLGLDIGHATTDLVAFGAKGPLAARMLRRGGVHVTRALQQRYQLGDAEAEAAKRDNAFLPHRGQGELSAEQLESATIVARALEPVVREIEHTRMWLRAEFSAEVVQLRLSGGGANLRGLDAYLSEQLGLPTERARPRESLGLKGLAGHDWTAMSAALGGAVGCARRPLIQLHKDATVQRGGDGSWIAERLATVAALGFAILAFGVVDTVVGTSALEAERAAYEEELGEASHKVFGEALTSKAEIEERLNAVDGRDITKLIPQRGALDVLAGFVKAATPSGPKPPPAPTPMVAEEGVSPDAESSPGATPTAPVQLPSVDPASGIAWDDEFVLSLIEIRPRAIQFRASATRSSAQERFKNKLLQALPCVIPFQVAKVRDEGTKKVFDPNIEHDCYASTETES
;
A
#
# COMPACT_ATOMS: atom_id res chain seq x y z
N MET A 1 15.19 10.64 -0.75
CA MET A 1 15.43 12.05 -1.18
C MET A 1 14.15 12.58 -1.81
N ALA A 2 13.86 13.87 -1.71
CA ALA A 2 12.73 14.48 -2.40
C ALA A 2 13.12 14.76 -3.86
N GLN A 3 12.21 14.48 -4.80
CA GLN A 3 12.45 14.66 -6.25
C GLN A 3 11.36 15.55 -6.84
N LYS A 4 11.72 16.36 -7.84
CA LYS A 4 10.79 17.23 -8.56
C LYS A 4 10.14 16.51 -9.72
N TYR A 5 8.85 16.79 -9.93
CA TYR A 5 8.04 16.25 -11.02
C TYR A 5 7.16 17.36 -11.59
N VAL A 6 6.85 17.25 -12.87
CA VAL A 6 5.95 18.19 -13.55
C VAL A 6 4.72 17.44 -14.02
N GLY A 7 3.54 18.01 -13.79
CA GLY A 7 2.31 17.62 -14.45
C GLY A 7 1.94 18.67 -15.48
N LEU A 8 1.66 18.23 -16.68
CA LEU A 8 1.28 19.08 -17.80
C LEU A 8 -0.09 18.65 -18.33
N ASP A 9 -1.09 19.48 -18.09
CA ASP A 9 -2.45 19.30 -18.59
C ASP A 9 -2.60 20.02 -19.93
N LEU A 10 -2.90 19.26 -20.98
CA LEU A 10 -3.12 19.75 -22.34
C LEU A 10 -4.60 20.11 -22.56
N GLY A 11 -5.13 20.98 -21.72
CA GLY A 11 -6.53 21.39 -21.77
C GLY A 11 -6.94 22.05 -23.08
N THR A 12 -8.25 22.10 -23.33
CA THR A 12 -8.81 22.59 -24.61
C THR A 12 -8.86 24.12 -24.75
N SER A 13 -8.68 24.89 -23.70
CA SER A 13 -8.58 26.36 -23.76
C SER A 13 -7.31 26.89 -23.11
N GLU A 14 -6.71 26.11 -22.24
CA GLU A 14 -5.53 26.48 -21.47
C GLU A 14 -4.64 25.26 -21.30
N VAL A 15 -3.35 25.42 -21.45
CA VAL A 15 -2.35 24.47 -20.98
C VAL A 15 -2.00 24.85 -19.56
N LYS A 16 -2.06 23.89 -18.66
CA LYS A 16 -1.73 24.07 -17.24
C LYS A 16 -0.57 23.19 -16.85
N ALA A 17 0.36 23.75 -16.10
CA ALA A 17 1.53 23.00 -15.62
C ALA A 17 1.73 23.22 -14.12
N VAL A 18 2.08 22.15 -13.43
CA VAL A 18 2.35 22.16 -11.98
C VAL A 18 3.69 21.52 -11.72
N LEU A 19 4.56 22.22 -11.02
CA LEU A 19 5.81 21.68 -10.50
C LEU A 19 5.61 21.29 -9.04
N ILE A 20 5.89 20.04 -8.71
CA ILE A 20 5.86 19.53 -7.34
C ILE A 20 7.24 19.05 -6.90
N ASN A 21 7.46 19.03 -5.58
CA ASN A 21 8.56 18.32 -4.94
C ASN A 21 7.98 17.19 -4.09
N ALA A 22 8.23 15.94 -4.49
CA ALA A 22 7.66 14.78 -3.83
C ALA A 22 8.69 14.07 -2.96
N GLY A 23 8.42 14.01 -1.66
CA GLY A 23 9.11 13.19 -0.68
C GLY A 23 8.34 11.89 -0.41
N LEU A 24 8.79 11.08 0.54
CA LEU A 24 8.12 9.81 0.88
C LEU A 24 6.70 10.00 1.39
N ARG A 25 6.46 10.99 2.26
CA ARG A 25 5.16 11.21 2.93
C ARG A 25 4.48 12.52 2.54
N THR A 26 5.20 13.46 1.98
CA THR A 26 4.70 14.80 1.68
C THR A 26 4.98 15.17 0.24
N ILE A 27 4.05 15.91 -0.36
CA ILE A 27 4.19 16.50 -1.69
C ILE A 27 4.01 18.01 -1.51
N GLN A 28 4.96 18.79 -1.99
CA GLN A 28 4.90 20.24 -1.96
C GLN A 28 4.67 20.77 -3.38
N VAL A 29 3.62 21.56 -3.57
CA VAL A 29 3.45 22.35 -4.79
C VAL A 29 4.39 23.53 -4.74
N LEU A 30 5.24 23.66 -5.76
CA LEU A 30 6.27 24.70 -5.84
C LEU A 30 5.81 25.86 -6.72
N GLU A 31 5.24 25.54 -7.89
CA GLU A 31 4.88 26.54 -8.89
C GLU A 31 3.77 26.00 -9.79
N THR A 32 2.91 26.91 -10.26
CA THR A 32 1.86 26.63 -11.23
C THR A 32 1.93 27.63 -12.39
N VAL A 33 1.57 27.17 -13.58
CA VAL A 33 1.54 28.00 -14.80
C VAL A 33 0.24 27.68 -15.53
N VAL A 34 -0.40 28.73 -16.07
CA VAL A 34 -1.54 28.63 -16.97
C VAL A 34 -1.24 29.47 -18.21
N GLU A 35 -1.35 28.88 -19.39
CA GLU A 35 -1.16 29.54 -20.67
C GLU A 35 -2.36 29.29 -21.57
N PRO A 36 -2.95 30.33 -22.17
CA PRO A 36 -4.09 30.18 -23.07
C PRO A 36 -3.67 29.47 -24.36
N VAL A 37 -4.56 28.62 -24.87
CA VAL A 37 -4.42 27.99 -26.18
C VAL A 37 -5.26 28.74 -27.18
N THR A 38 -4.67 29.13 -28.31
CA THR A 38 -5.40 29.74 -29.38
C THR A 38 -6.36 28.74 -30.00
N LEU A 39 -7.65 29.03 -29.91
CA LEU A 39 -8.71 28.19 -30.48
C LEU A 39 -8.71 28.34 -32.02
N THR A 40 -9.05 27.27 -32.72
CA THR A 40 -9.32 27.32 -34.15
C THR A 40 -10.58 28.19 -34.41
N PRO A 41 -10.80 28.69 -35.63
CA PRO A 41 -12.04 29.43 -35.97
C PRO A 41 -13.33 28.65 -35.68
N GLN A 42 -13.25 27.31 -35.62
CA GLN A 42 -14.35 26.42 -35.25
C GLN A 42 -14.51 26.27 -33.74
N GLY A 43 -13.64 26.88 -32.94
CA GLY A 43 -13.61 26.79 -31.47
C GLY A 43 -13.06 25.47 -30.92
N ASP A 44 -12.42 24.68 -31.76
CA ASP A 44 -11.75 23.45 -31.34
C ASP A 44 -10.25 23.70 -31.20
N THR A 45 -9.62 23.02 -30.23
CA THR A 45 -8.19 23.09 -30.02
C THR A 45 -7.52 21.88 -30.69
N SER A 46 -6.49 22.13 -31.48
CA SER A 46 -5.67 21.03 -31.96
C SER A 46 -4.73 20.55 -30.82
N LEU A 47 -4.58 19.24 -30.67
CA LEU A 47 -3.62 18.67 -29.74
C LEU A 47 -2.20 19.21 -30.01
N ALA A 48 -1.85 19.44 -31.28
CA ALA A 48 -0.56 20.01 -31.68
C ALA A 48 -0.32 21.39 -31.06
N ALA A 49 -1.31 22.29 -31.11
CA ALA A 49 -1.17 23.63 -30.52
C ALA A 49 -0.97 23.58 -28.99
N ALA A 50 -1.72 22.71 -28.30
CA ALA A 50 -1.54 22.51 -26.87
C ALA A 50 -0.15 21.92 -26.52
N LEU A 51 0.36 20.99 -27.34
CA LEU A 51 1.70 20.42 -27.20
C LEU A 51 2.78 21.47 -27.40
N ASP A 52 2.70 22.30 -28.44
CA ASP A 52 3.67 23.36 -28.70
C ASP A 52 3.76 24.35 -27.54
N ILE A 53 2.61 24.77 -27.01
CA ILE A 53 2.54 25.67 -25.85
C ILE A 53 3.11 24.97 -24.61
N GLY A 54 2.73 23.71 -24.36
CA GLY A 54 3.23 22.95 -23.22
C GLY A 54 4.75 22.81 -23.23
N ILE A 55 5.33 22.46 -24.38
CA ILE A 55 6.78 22.36 -24.57
C ILE A 55 7.46 23.72 -24.37
N ALA A 56 6.86 24.79 -24.89
CA ALA A 56 7.37 26.15 -24.71
C ALA A 56 7.37 26.58 -23.23
N VAL A 57 6.30 26.24 -22.48
CA VAL A 57 6.21 26.47 -21.02
C VAL A 57 7.33 25.74 -20.30
N LEU A 58 7.52 24.45 -20.58
CA LEU A 58 8.54 23.64 -19.93
C LEU A 58 9.96 24.20 -20.15
N ARG A 59 10.26 24.61 -21.37
CA ARG A 59 11.56 25.22 -21.73
C ARG A 59 11.74 26.57 -21.07
N ARG A 60 10.74 27.46 -21.14
CA ARG A 60 10.80 28.81 -20.55
C ARG A 60 10.99 28.78 -19.03
N ARG A 61 10.40 27.79 -18.35
CA ARG A 61 10.52 27.59 -16.90
C ARG A 61 11.74 26.75 -16.50
N GLY A 62 12.46 26.16 -17.45
CA GLY A 62 13.56 25.26 -17.18
C GLY A 62 13.12 23.94 -16.53
N TRP A 63 11.88 23.49 -16.82
CA TRP A 63 11.33 22.26 -16.24
C TRP A 63 11.51 21.03 -17.15
N ASN A 64 12.07 21.21 -18.32
CA ASN A 64 12.26 20.19 -19.35
C ASN A 64 13.20 19.03 -18.94
N HIS A 65 13.89 19.13 -17.83
CA HIS A 65 14.79 18.10 -17.29
C HIS A 65 14.19 17.31 -16.12
N TYR A 66 12.97 17.65 -15.67
CA TYR A 66 12.27 16.87 -14.66
C TYR A 66 11.39 15.80 -15.32
N PRO A 67 11.08 14.67 -14.63
CA PRO A 67 10.11 13.71 -15.13
C PRO A 67 8.71 14.36 -15.30
N ILE A 68 8.09 14.15 -16.46
CA ILE A 68 6.86 14.82 -16.85
C ILE A 68 5.71 13.82 -16.96
N GLY A 69 4.59 14.15 -16.32
CA GLY A 69 3.30 13.49 -16.54
C GLY A 69 2.42 14.36 -17.44
N VAL A 70 2.13 13.87 -18.63
CA VAL A 70 1.25 14.52 -19.60
C VAL A 70 -0.17 14.04 -19.42
N VAL A 71 -1.09 14.98 -19.34
CA VAL A 71 -2.52 14.73 -19.18
C VAL A 71 -3.26 15.14 -20.44
N LEU A 72 -3.92 14.19 -21.08
CA LEU A 72 -4.77 14.40 -22.25
C LEU A 72 -6.19 14.77 -21.84
N PRO A 73 -6.88 15.63 -22.60
CA PRO A 73 -8.31 15.90 -22.39
C PRO A 73 -9.15 14.62 -22.50
N GLY A 74 -10.21 14.53 -21.71
CA GLY A 74 -11.17 13.42 -21.71
C GLY A 74 -11.82 13.19 -23.08
N SER A 75 -11.86 14.21 -23.93
CA SER A 75 -12.36 14.09 -25.32
C SER A 75 -11.57 13.10 -26.19
N PHE A 76 -10.35 12.77 -25.82
CA PHE A 76 -9.53 11.75 -26.48
C PHE A 76 -9.76 10.35 -25.94
N ALA A 77 -10.45 10.21 -24.81
CA ALA A 77 -10.66 8.96 -24.11
C ALA A 77 -12.07 8.38 -24.31
N ALA A 78 -12.15 7.06 -24.29
CA ALA A 78 -13.39 6.32 -24.16
C ALA A 78 -13.32 5.46 -22.89
N TYR A 79 -14.41 5.45 -22.13
CA TYR A 79 -14.50 4.76 -20.84
C TYR A 79 -15.48 3.60 -20.94
N ARG A 80 -15.14 2.45 -20.37
CA ARG A 80 -16.01 1.28 -20.25
C ARG A 80 -15.79 0.61 -18.90
N VAL A 81 -16.81 0.02 -18.34
CA VAL A 81 -16.71 -0.79 -17.15
C VAL A 81 -16.98 -2.23 -17.53
N PHE A 82 -16.04 -3.11 -17.18
CA PHE A 82 -16.14 -4.55 -17.37
C PHE A 82 -16.30 -5.25 -16.04
N LYS A 83 -17.16 -6.28 -16.00
CA LYS A 83 -17.41 -7.10 -14.81
C LYS A 83 -16.81 -8.50 -15.03
N PHE A 84 -16.19 -9.02 -13.98
CA PHE A 84 -15.53 -10.32 -13.99
C PHE A 84 -16.05 -11.20 -12.85
N PRO A 85 -16.16 -12.54 -13.06
CA PRO A 85 -16.55 -13.46 -12.01
C PRO A 85 -15.44 -13.66 -10.95
N PHE A 86 -14.28 -13.04 -11.12
CA PHE A 86 -13.12 -13.11 -10.25
C PHE A 86 -12.61 -11.70 -9.92
N SER A 87 -12.01 -11.55 -8.73
CA SER A 87 -11.53 -10.24 -8.22
C SER A 87 -10.00 -10.08 -8.25
N ASP A 88 -9.24 -11.10 -8.68
CA ASP A 88 -7.79 -11.02 -8.78
C ASP A 88 -7.37 -10.01 -9.88
N PRO A 89 -6.66 -8.91 -9.51
CA PRO A 89 -6.24 -7.88 -10.46
C PRO A 89 -5.35 -8.40 -11.60
N ARG A 90 -4.55 -9.46 -11.36
CA ARG A 90 -3.69 -10.05 -12.39
C ARG A 90 -4.52 -10.78 -13.46
N ARG A 91 -5.53 -11.52 -13.03
CA ARG A 91 -6.46 -12.20 -13.94
C ARG A 91 -7.30 -11.20 -14.73
N ILE A 92 -7.77 -10.11 -14.07
CA ILE A 92 -8.48 -9.02 -14.74
C ILE A 92 -7.57 -8.39 -15.81
N ALA A 93 -6.31 -8.09 -15.49
CA ALA A 93 -5.37 -7.52 -16.45
C ALA A 93 -5.10 -8.42 -17.68
N GLN A 94 -5.20 -9.72 -17.54
CA GLN A 94 -5.08 -10.67 -18.65
C GLN A 94 -6.35 -10.76 -19.48
N ALA A 95 -7.52 -10.70 -18.84
CA ALA A 95 -8.82 -10.89 -19.49
C ALA A 95 -9.35 -9.62 -20.18
N ILE A 96 -8.97 -8.43 -19.69
CA ILE A 96 -9.60 -7.17 -20.07
C ILE A 96 -9.46 -6.85 -21.58
N ALA A 97 -8.36 -7.25 -22.21
CA ALA A 97 -8.17 -7.03 -23.64
C ALA A 97 -9.18 -7.84 -24.48
N PHE A 98 -9.51 -9.05 -24.05
CA PHE A 98 -10.51 -9.90 -24.71
C PHE A 98 -11.92 -9.35 -24.52
N GLU A 99 -12.26 -8.95 -23.29
CA GLU A 99 -13.58 -8.37 -22.98
C GLU A 99 -13.78 -7.00 -23.66
N ALA A 100 -12.72 -6.28 -23.92
CA ALA A 100 -12.75 -4.98 -24.56
C ALA A 100 -12.90 -5.06 -26.08
N GLU A 101 -12.69 -6.21 -26.69
CA GLU A 101 -12.81 -6.38 -28.13
C GLU A 101 -14.25 -6.13 -28.61
N GLY A 102 -14.39 -5.29 -29.61
CA GLY A 102 -15.70 -4.87 -30.13
C GLY A 102 -16.52 -3.93 -29.21
N GLN A 103 -16.02 -3.59 -28.02
CA GLN A 103 -16.74 -2.69 -27.10
C GLN A 103 -16.41 -1.21 -27.31
N PHE A 104 -15.41 -0.90 -28.11
CA PHE A 104 -15.03 0.46 -28.50
C PHE A 104 -15.35 0.71 -29.97
N PRO A 105 -15.63 1.97 -30.35
CA PRO A 105 -15.99 2.32 -31.74
C PRO A 105 -14.83 2.20 -32.73
N VAL A 106 -13.64 1.90 -32.24
CA VAL A 106 -12.41 1.75 -33.02
C VAL A 106 -11.76 0.41 -32.64
N PRO A 107 -11.17 -0.35 -33.58
CA PRO A 107 -10.48 -1.58 -33.28
C PRO A 107 -9.39 -1.39 -32.22
N LEU A 108 -9.21 -2.40 -31.35
CA LEU A 108 -8.27 -2.30 -30.21
C LEU A 108 -6.82 -2.10 -30.66
N GLU A 109 -6.44 -2.56 -31.83
CA GLU A 109 -5.12 -2.36 -32.43
C GLU A 109 -4.76 -0.88 -32.62
N ASN A 110 -5.79 -0.01 -32.79
CA ASN A 110 -5.66 1.44 -32.95
C ASN A 110 -5.85 2.21 -31.63
N LEU A 111 -5.96 1.49 -30.51
CA LEU A 111 -6.16 2.06 -29.17
C LEU A 111 -5.01 1.70 -28.24
N GLU A 112 -4.65 2.62 -27.38
CA GLU A 112 -3.95 2.32 -26.15
C GLU A 112 -4.98 2.13 -25.03
N LEU A 113 -4.95 0.95 -24.41
CA LEU A 113 -5.89 0.54 -23.38
C LEU A 113 -5.15 0.33 -22.05
N ASP A 114 -5.68 0.93 -21.00
CA ASP A 114 -5.32 0.59 -19.63
C ASP A 114 -6.55 0.60 -18.73
N HIS A 115 -6.42 0.17 -17.47
CA HIS A 115 -7.58 -0.02 -16.61
C HIS A 115 -7.26 0.17 -15.13
N VAL A 116 -8.29 0.57 -14.39
CA VAL A 116 -8.28 0.60 -12.93
C VAL A 116 -9.13 -0.55 -12.42
N PRO A 117 -8.54 -1.56 -11.76
CA PRO A 117 -9.31 -2.65 -11.17
C PRO A 117 -10.03 -2.18 -9.90
N ALA A 118 -11.25 -2.65 -9.71
CA ALA A 118 -12.04 -2.45 -8.51
C ALA A 118 -12.70 -3.75 -8.06
N THR A 119 -12.95 -3.88 -6.76
CA THR A 119 -13.72 -5.01 -6.20
C THR A 119 -15.16 -4.60 -6.00
N VAL A 120 -16.09 -5.47 -6.37
CA VAL A 120 -17.53 -5.26 -6.19
C VAL A 120 -18.01 -6.01 -4.95
N PRO A 121 -18.99 -5.47 -4.19
CA PRO A 121 -19.68 -6.27 -3.17
C PRO A 121 -20.28 -7.54 -3.80
N GLY A 122 -20.11 -8.70 -3.16
CA GLY A 122 -20.59 -9.98 -3.69
C GLY A 122 -19.52 -10.89 -4.32
N GLY A 123 -18.24 -10.50 -4.30
CA GLY A 123 -17.12 -11.40 -4.62
C GLY A 123 -16.62 -11.40 -6.07
N GLY A 124 -17.23 -10.59 -6.94
CA GLY A 124 -16.75 -10.35 -8.29
C GLY A 124 -15.70 -9.23 -8.37
N GLY A 125 -15.04 -9.12 -9.52
CA GLY A 125 -14.17 -8.01 -9.90
C GLY A 125 -14.82 -7.14 -10.97
N GLN A 126 -14.37 -5.90 -11.03
CA GLN A 126 -14.65 -5.03 -12.15
C GLN A 126 -13.41 -4.22 -12.52
N ALA A 127 -13.40 -3.67 -13.72
CA ALA A 127 -12.35 -2.76 -14.15
C ALA A 127 -12.96 -1.58 -14.92
N LEU A 128 -12.56 -0.38 -14.54
CA LEU A 128 -12.76 0.82 -15.35
C LEU A 128 -11.68 0.86 -16.42
N ALA A 129 -12.03 0.53 -17.65
CA ALA A 129 -11.14 0.58 -18.79
C ALA A 129 -11.15 1.97 -19.41
N VAL A 130 -9.98 2.44 -19.80
CA VAL A 130 -9.75 3.70 -20.51
C VAL A 130 -9.01 3.40 -21.79
N ALA A 131 -9.56 3.81 -22.90
CA ALA A 131 -8.97 3.64 -24.21
C ALA A 131 -8.77 5.00 -24.89
N VAL A 132 -7.57 5.24 -25.40
CA VAL A 132 -7.20 6.43 -26.16
C VAL A 132 -6.68 6.01 -27.52
N ARG A 133 -6.98 6.77 -28.58
CA ARG A 133 -6.43 6.49 -29.91
C ARG A 133 -4.90 6.51 -29.88
N ARG A 134 -4.29 5.45 -30.42
CA ARG A 134 -2.82 5.33 -30.51
C ARG A 134 -2.21 6.54 -31.22
N SER A 135 -2.84 7.05 -32.27
CA SER A 135 -2.36 8.25 -33.00
C SER A 135 -2.21 9.49 -32.11
N ALA A 136 -3.07 9.65 -31.08
CA ALA A 136 -2.92 10.77 -30.15
C ALA A 136 -1.72 10.57 -29.20
N ILE A 137 -1.50 9.33 -28.74
CA ILE A 137 -0.32 8.99 -27.92
C ILE A 137 0.95 9.18 -28.73
N ASP A 138 0.99 8.67 -29.96
CA ASP A 138 2.13 8.80 -30.88
C ASP A 138 2.46 10.28 -31.16
N GLN A 139 1.45 11.13 -31.32
CA GLN A 139 1.62 12.57 -31.50
C GLN A 139 2.28 13.21 -30.27
N VAL A 140 1.85 12.86 -29.05
CA VAL A 140 2.49 13.33 -27.81
C VAL A 140 3.95 12.87 -27.77
N GLN A 141 4.18 11.58 -27.96
CA GLN A 141 5.53 11.01 -27.92
C GLN A 141 6.45 11.66 -28.96
N ALA A 142 5.99 11.82 -30.19
CA ALA A 142 6.76 12.44 -31.27
C ALA A 142 7.14 13.89 -30.95
N ALA A 143 6.18 14.71 -30.43
CA ALA A 143 6.42 16.10 -30.08
C ALA A 143 7.47 16.23 -28.95
N PHE A 144 7.33 15.44 -27.90
CA PHE A 144 8.27 15.47 -26.77
C PHE A 144 9.64 14.90 -27.13
N LYS A 145 9.70 13.85 -27.94
CA LYS A 145 10.95 13.30 -28.50
C LYS A 145 11.69 14.34 -29.36
N ALA A 146 10.99 15.04 -30.24
CA ALA A 146 11.56 16.12 -31.05
C ALA A 146 12.06 17.27 -30.18
N ALA A 147 11.43 17.52 -29.03
CA ALA A 147 11.87 18.50 -28.05
C ALA A 147 13.01 18.03 -27.15
N THR A 148 13.39 16.75 -27.21
CA THR A 148 14.38 16.10 -26.34
C THR A 148 13.97 16.19 -24.86
N ILE A 149 12.69 15.93 -24.60
CA ILE A 149 12.08 15.95 -23.26
C ILE A 149 11.52 14.56 -22.97
N ASP A 150 11.86 14.01 -21.80
CA ASP A 150 11.39 12.70 -21.36
C ASP A 150 9.99 12.76 -20.72
N VAL A 151 9.07 11.95 -21.25
CA VAL A 151 7.70 11.81 -20.73
C VAL A 151 7.62 10.52 -19.93
N LYS A 152 7.42 10.64 -18.63
CA LYS A 152 7.31 9.47 -17.74
C LYS A 152 5.90 8.90 -17.69
N LEU A 153 4.88 9.72 -17.83
CA LEU A 153 3.47 9.34 -17.71
C LEU A 153 2.64 10.01 -18.80
N ILE A 154 1.77 9.25 -19.46
CA ILE A 154 0.65 9.79 -20.24
C ILE A 154 -0.63 9.22 -19.63
N THR A 155 -1.54 10.11 -19.26
CA THR A 155 -2.83 9.78 -18.65
C THR A 155 -3.93 10.68 -19.20
N VAL A 156 -5.16 10.56 -18.70
CA VAL A 156 -6.30 11.42 -19.06
C VAL A 156 -6.77 12.23 -17.85
N ASP A 157 -7.36 13.39 -18.11
CA ASP A 157 -7.75 14.39 -17.12
C ASP A 157 -8.63 13.83 -15.98
N VAL A 158 -9.67 13.06 -16.31
CA VAL A 158 -10.58 12.49 -15.32
C VAL A 158 -9.86 11.58 -14.34
N LEU A 159 -8.88 10.77 -14.79
CA LEU A 159 -8.12 9.88 -13.91
C LEU A 159 -6.93 10.59 -13.26
N ALA A 160 -6.37 11.59 -13.90
CA ALA A 160 -5.40 12.48 -13.26
C ALA A 160 -6.06 13.23 -12.10
N THR A 161 -7.22 13.83 -12.31
CA THR A 161 -8.02 14.47 -11.27
C THR A 161 -8.38 13.47 -10.17
N ALA A 162 -8.82 12.25 -10.53
CA ALA A 162 -9.09 11.17 -9.60
C ALA A 162 -7.87 10.75 -8.75
N GLN A 163 -6.66 10.88 -9.28
CA GLN A 163 -5.41 10.60 -8.56
C GLN A 163 -5.23 11.51 -7.33
N VAL A 164 -5.73 12.74 -7.39
CA VAL A 164 -5.58 13.75 -6.34
C VAL A 164 -6.79 13.81 -5.43
N LEU A 165 -7.99 13.67 -6.00
CA LEU A 165 -9.23 13.77 -5.26
C LEU A 165 -9.53 12.47 -4.53
N THR A 166 -10.16 12.59 -3.39
CA THR A 166 -10.72 11.47 -2.63
C THR A 166 -12.20 11.65 -2.45
N ALA A 167 -12.89 10.53 -2.42
CA ALA A 167 -14.08 10.39 -1.63
C ALA A 167 -13.66 9.89 -0.24
N ASP A 168 -13.82 10.71 0.78
CA ASP A 168 -13.75 10.27 2.18
C ASP A 168 -15.04 9.51 2.50
N LEU A 169 -15.21 8.37 1.83
CA LEU A 169 -16.35 7.50 2.03
C LEU A 169 -16.03 6.49 3.11
N PRO A 170 -16.88 6.33 4.12
CA PRO A 170 -16.74 5.23 5.05
C PRO A 170 -16.81 3.91 4.27
N GLU A 171 -15.94 2.96 4.62
CA GLU A 171 -16.10 1.60 4.10
C GLU A 171 -17.48 1.06 4.51
N PRO A 172 -18.17 0.31 3.61
CA PRO A 172 -19.41 -0.34 3.98
C PRO A 172 -19.23 -1.16 5.25
N ALA A 173 -20.12 -0.99 6.22
CA ALA A 173 -20.05 -1.75 7.46
C ALA A 173 -20.01 -3.25 7.16
N LYS A 174 -19.09 -3.98 7.78
CA LYS A 174 -19.05 -5.44 7.69
C LYS A 174 -20.38 -5.98 8.19
N GLY A 175 -21.14 -6.68 7.34
CA GLY A 175 -22.46 -7.19 7.66
C GLY A 175 -23.62 -6.27 7.28
N ALA A 176 -23.40 -5.21 6.50
CA ALA A 176 -24.48 -4.44 5.91
C ALA A 176 -25.42 -5.38 5.12
N PRO A 177 -26.75 -5.19 5.19
CA PRO A 177 -27.70 -5.98 4.42
C PRO A 177 -27.32 -6.01 2.94
N ALA A 178 -27.51 -7.14 2.27
CA ALA A 178 -27.22 -7.27 0.83
C ALA A 178 -27.98 -6.25 -0.04
N GLU A 179 -29.04 -5.68 0.49
CA GLU A 179 -29.88 -4.65 -0.14
C GLU A 179 -29.35 -3.21 0.10
N ALA A 180 -28.38 -3.04 1.02
CA ALA A 180 -27.81 -1.72 1.29
C ALA A 180 -26.99 -1.24 0.09
N ARG A 181 -27.37 -0.09 -0.45
CA ARG A 181 -26.65 0.53 -1.56
C ARG A 181 -25.30 1.04 -1.11
N THR A 182 -24.29 0.81 -1.95
CA THR A 182 -22.92 1.29 -1.70
C THR A 182 -22.86 2.80 -1.92
N PRO A 183 -22.46 3.61 -0.91
CA PRO A 183 -22.33 5.05 -1.10
C PRO A 183 -21.17 5.35 -2.05
N VAL A 184 -21.41 6.29 -2.98
CA VAL A 184 -20.40 6.79 -3.91
C VAL A 184 -20.43 8.32 -3.93
N VAL A 185 -19.28 8.94 -4.18
CA VAL A 185 -19.17 10.37 -4.49
C VAL A 185 -19.00 10.52 -5.99
N LEU A 186 -19.72 11.45 -6.58
CA LEU A 186 -19.56 11.79 -7.99
C LEU A 186 -18.70 13.04 -8.11
N GLY A 187 -17.51 12.89 -8.71
CA GLY A 187 -16.65 14.00 -9.10
C GLY A 187 -17.08 14.55 -10.46
N LEU A 188 -17.19 15.87 -10.56
CA LEU A 188 -17.43 16.60 -11.80
C LEU A 188 -16.22 17.48 -12.07
N ASP A 189 -15.54 17.22 -13.17
CA ASP A 189 -14.52 18.12 -13.72
C ASP A 189 -15.13 18.91 -14.88
N ILE A 190 -15.45 20.18 -14.64
CA ILE A 190 -16.09 21.03 -15.63
C ILE A 190 -15.00 21.84 -16.34
N GLY A 191 -14.59 21.35 -17.49
CA GLY A 191 -13.60 21.98 -18.36
C GLY A 191 -14.21 23.03 -19.32
N HIS A 192 -13.41 23.47 -20.30
CA HIS A 192 -13.85 24.39 -21.32
C HIS A 192 -14.84 23.73 -22.32
N ALA A 193 -14.47 22.59 -22.91
CA ALA A 193 -15.25 21.89 -23.92
C ALA A 193 -16.05 20.70 -23.38
N THR A 194 -15.59 20.07 -22.31
CA THR A 194 -16.15 18.85 -21.74
C THR A 194 -16.44 19.01 -20.26
N THR A 195 -17.33 18.15 -19.78
CA THR A 195 -17.50 17.85 -18.36
C THR A 195 -17.27 16.35 -18.17
N ASP A 196 -16.31 16.01 -17.33
CA ASP A 196 -15.97 14.65 -17.01
C ASP A 196 -16.55 14.27 -15.65
N LEU A 197 -17.20 13.10 -15.61
CA LEU A 197 -17.83 12.57 -14.41
C LEU A 197 -17.06 11.32 -13.99
N VAL A 198 -16.71 11.24 -12.71
CA VAL A 198 -16.08 10.05 -12.14
C VAL A 198 -16.80 9.64 -10.85
N ALA A 199 -17.24 8.39 -10.79
CA ALA A 199 -17.84 7.82 -9.59
C ALA A 199 -16.75 7.20 -8.72
N PHE A 200 -16.63 7.69 -7.49
CA PHE A 200 -15.69 7.18 -6.51
C PHE A 200 -16.38 6.29 -5.48
N GLY A 201 -15.94 5.04 -5.38
CA GLY A 201 -16.20 4.21 -4.22
C GLY A 201 -15.08 4.33 -3.18
N ALA A 202 -15.24 3.65 -2.05
CA ALA A 202 -14.25 3.67 -0.95
C ALA A 202 -12.83 3.24 -1.37
N LYS A 203 -12.69 2.44 -2.42
CA LYS A 203 -11.40 1.89 -2.91
C LYS A 203 -10.86 2.59 -4.15
N GLY A 204 -11.54 3.60 -4.67
CA GLY A 204 -11.10 4.33 -5.86
C GLY A 204 -12.20 4.51 -6.92
N PRO A 205 -11.83 4.92 -8.15
CA PRO A 205 -12.78 5.17 -9.22
C PRO A 205 -13.43 3.85 -9.69
N LEU A 206 -14.77 3.87 -9.77
CA LEU A 206 -15.60 2.74 -10.22
C LEU A 206 -16.01 2.88 -11.67
N ALA A 207 -16.32 4.11 -12.09
CA ALA A 207 -16.80 4.42 -13.40
C ALA A 207 -16.44 5.85 -13.78
N ALA A 208 -16.30 6.11 -15.08
CA ALA A 208 -16.10 7.44 -15.63
C ALA A 208 -16.97 7.64 -16.88
N ARG A 209 -17.39 8.87 -17.11
CA ARG A 209 -18.15 9.30 -18.27
C ARG A 209 -17.71 10.68 -18.70
N MET A 210 -17.84 10.99 -19.97
CA MET A 210 -17.53 12.30 -20.52
C MET A 210 -18.74 12.84 -21.28
N LEU A 211 -19.06 14.08 -21.02
CA LEU A 211 -20.09 14.84 -21.72
C LEU A 211 -19.42 15.97 -22.50
N ARG A 212 -19.75 16.09 -23.80
CA ARG A 212 -19.29 17.21 -24.64
C ARG A 212 -20.06 18.48 -24.34
N ARG A 213 -20.01 18.92 -23.09
CA ARG A 213 -20.55 20.16 -22.56
C ARG A 213 -19.57 20.72 -21.54
N GLY A 214 -19.31 22.02 -21.61
CA GLY A 214 -18.40 22.70 -20.68
C GLY A 214 -18.60 24.21 -20.77
N GLY A 215 -17.66 24.96 -20.22
CA GLY A 215 -17.74 26.42 -20.11
C GLY A 215 -17.95 27.16 -21.43
N VAL A 216 -17.48 26.62 -22.56
CA VAL A 216 -17.70 27.21 -23.90
C VAL A 216 -19.18 27.32 -24.27
N HIS A 217 -20.03 26.45 -23.76
CA HIS A 217 -21.46 26.49 -24.03
C HIS A 217 -22.14 27.65 -23.29
N VAL A 218 -21.64 27.99 -22.11
CA VAL A 218 -22.06 29.22 -21.40
C VAL A 218 -21.59 30.45 -22.15
N THR A 219 -20.31 30.47 -22.57
CA THR A 219 -19.75 31.58 -23.37
C THR A 219 -20.57 31.82 -24.63
N ARG A 220 -20.88 30.77 -25.42
CA ARG A 220 -21.70 30.85 -26.63
C ARG A 220 -23.13 31.32 -26.34
N ALA A 221 -23.73 30.89 -25.24
CA ALA A 221 -25.07 31.36 -24.86
C ALA A 221 -25.09 32.86 -24.55
N LEU A 222 -24.07 33.38 -23.87
CA LEU A 222 -23.88 34.80 -23.60
C LEU A 222 -23.60 35.58 -24.89
N GLN A 223 -22.72 35.06 -25.77
CA GLN A 223 -22.46 35.64 -27.08
C GLN A 223 -23.74 35.83 -27.89
N GLN A 224 -24.53 34.77 -28.03
CA GLN A 224 -25.77 34.80 -28.82
C GLN A 224 -26.79 35.80 -28.26
N ARG A 225 -26.91 35.87 -26.93
CA ARG A 225 -27.90 36.74 -26.28
C ARG A 225 -27.50 38.22 -26.33
N TYR A 226 -26.24 38.51 -26.10
CA TYR A 226 -25.74 39.87 -25.92
C TYR A 226 -24.92 40.36 -27.12
N GLN A 227 -24.80 39.56 -28.19
CA GLN A 227 -24.05 39.89 -29.43
C GLN A 227 -22.58 40.26 -29.13
N LEU A 228 -21.95 39.58 -28.17
CA LEU A 228 -20.57 39.82 -27.73
C LEU A 228 -19.57 39.12 -28.64
N GLY A 229 -18.36 39.68 -28.74
CA GLY A 229 -17.21 38.96 -29.29
C GLY A 229 -16.75 37.80 -28.40
N ASP A 230 -15.92 36.91 -28.95
CA ASP A 230 -15.44 35.71 -28.21
C ASP A 230 -14.75 36.07 -26.87
N ALA A 231 -13.82 37.03 -26.92
CA ALA A 231 -13.08 37.46 -25.74
C ALA A 231 -13.97 38.18 -24.71
N GLU A 232 -14.91 39.00 -25.18
CA GLU A 232 -15.84 39.73 -24.31
C GLU A 232 -16.82 38.79 -23.62
N ALA A 233 -17.35 37.79 -24.33
CA ALA A 233 -18.25 36.80 -23.73
C ALA A 233 -17.50 35.88 -22.73
N GLU A 234 -16.27 35.53 -23.03
CA GLU A 234 -15.45 34.76 -22.08
C GLU A 234 -15.12 35.57 -20.81
N ALA A 235 -14.79 36.85 -20.95
CA ALA A 235 -14.64 37.78 -19.83
C ALA A 235 -15.93 37.92 -19.03
N ALA A 236 -17.06 38.17 -19.73
CA ALA A 236 -18.37 38.27 -19.08
C ALA A 236 -18.74 36.99 -18.30
N LYS A 237 -18.43 35.82 -18.85
CA LYS A 237 -18.63 34.56 -18.14
C LYS A 237 -17.75 34.47 -16.88
N ARG A 238 -16.49 34.82 -16.97
CA ARG A 238 -15.54 34.70 -15.82
C ARG A 238 -15.87 35.70 -14.72
N ASP A 239 -16.19 36.95 -15.10
CA ASP A 239 -16.30 38.02 -14.14
C ASP A 239 -17.73 38.20 -13.61
N ASN A 240 -18.75 37.99 -14.47
CA ASN A 240 -20.14 38.36 -14.18
C ASN A 240 -21.10 37.18 -14.09
N ALA A 241 -20.84 36.05 -14.77
CA ALA A 241 -21.80 34.95 -14.78
C ALA A 241 -21.94 34.30 -13.38
N PHE A 242 -23.17 33.96 -13.07
CA PHE A 242 -23.52 33.24 -11.84
C PHE A 242 -24.78 32.39 -12.07
N LEU A 243 -25.04 31.50 -11.14
CA LEU A 243 -26.23 30.66 -11.10
C LEU A 243 -27.15 31.07 -9.96
N PRO A 244 -28.47 31.16 -10.20
CA PRO A 244 -29.42 31.54 -9.17
C PRO A 244 -29.60 30.39 -8.16
N HIS A 245 -29.67 30.72 -6.88
CA HIS A 245 -29.93 29.79 -5.79
C HIS A 245 -30.71 30.47 -4.65
N ARG A 246 -31.38 29.71 -3.80
CA ARG A 246 -32.31 30.21 -2.78
C ARG A 246 -31.69 31.16 -1.73
N GLY A 247 -30.41 31.08 -1.49
CA GLY A 247 -29.71 31.97 -0.53
C GLY A 247 -29.31 33.33 -1.11
N GLN A 248 -29.64 33.61 -2.36
CA GLN A 248 -29.27 34.83 -3.06
C GLN A 248 -30.33 35.92 -2.81
N GLY A 249 -29.88 37.15 -2.59
CA GLY A 249 -30.80 38.31 -2.44
C GLY A 249 -31.61 38.60 -3.69
N GLU A 250 -32.47 39.64 -3.67
CA GLU A 250 -33.25 40.05 -4.82
C GLU A 250 -32.36 40.40 -6.02
N LEU A 251 -32.66 39.80 -7.17
CA LEU A 251 -31.96 40.00 -8.42
C LEU A 251 -32.69 41.03 -9.28
N SER A 252 -31.96 41.90 -9.95
CA SER A 252 -32.56 42.72 -11.00
C SER A 252 -33.06 41.84 -12.15
N ALA A 253 -33.96 42.38 -12.98
CA ALA A 253 -34.50 41.68 -14.15
C ALA A 253 -33.36 41.23 -15.12
N GLU A 254 -32.35 42.08 -15.30
CA GLU A 254 -31.18 41.79 -16.14
C GLU A 254 -30.29 40.67 -15.52
N GLN A 255 -30.09 40.71 -14.22
CA GLN A 255 -29.35 39.66 -13.50
C GLN A 255 -30.08 38.32 -13.59
N LEU A 256 -31.39 38.31 -13.39
CA LEU A 256 -32.20 37.11 -13.49
C LEU A 256 -32.17 36.52 -14.91
N GLU A 257 -32.25 37.38 -15.93
CA GLU A 257 -32.15 36.96 -17.32
C GLU A 257 -30.78 36.31 -17.60
N SER A 258 -29.69 36.97 -17.24
CA SER A 258 -28.34 36.46 -17.41
C SER A 258 -28.15 35.12 -16.69
N ALA A 259 -28.57 35.05 -15.43
CA ALA A 259 -28.50 33.81 -14.64
C ALA A 259 -29.32 32.66 -15.26
N THR A 260 -30.48 32.96 -15.82
CA THR A 260 -31.33 31.99 -16.51
C THR A 260 -30.65 31.45 -17.78
N ILE A 261 -29.95 32.30 -18.54
CA ILE A 261 -29.17 31.87 -19.71
C ILE A 261 -28.07 30.91 -19.32
N VAL A 262 -27.33 31.25 -18.27
CA VAL A 262 -26.25 30.38 -17.73
C VAL A 262 -26.80 29.04 -17.25
N ALA A 263 -27.91 29.07 -16.49
CA ALA A 263 -28.55 27.84 -15.99
C ALA A 263 -29.02 26.94 -17.15
N ARG A 264 -29.66 27.53 -18.17
CA ARG A 264 -30.10 26.78 -19.37
C ARG A 264 -28.92 26.16 -20.13
N ALA A 265 -27.77 26.84 -20.22
CA ALA A 265 -26.57 26.31 -20.85
C ALA A 265 -26.01 25.09 -20.11
N LEU A 266 -26.20 25.00 -18.79
CA LEU A 266 -25.75 23.90 -17.93
C LEU A 266 -26.79 22.80 -17.71
N GLU A 267 -28.04 22.99 -18.12
CA GLU A 267 -29.11 21.98 -17.99
C GLU A 267 -28.73 20.60 -18.55
N PRO A 268 -28.01 20.47 -19.69
CA PRO A 268 -27.57 19.15 -20.15
C PRO A 268 -26.59 18.46 -19.17
N VAL A 269 -25.80 19.22 -18.41
CA VAL A 269 -24.90 18.69 -17.38
C VAL A 269 -25.72 18.15 -16.22
N VAL A 270 -26.72 18.88 -15.74
CA VAL A 270 -27.63 18.44 -14.67
C VAL A 270 -28.33 17.15 -15.07
N ARG A 271 -28.87 17.07 -16.29
CA ARG A 271 -29.50 15.84 -16.80
C ARG A 271 -28.56 14.66 -16.87
N GLU A 272 -27.31 14.87 -17.29
CA GLU A 272 -26.32 13.78 -17.34
C GLU A 272 -25.94 13.29 -15.95
N ILE A 273 -25.90 14.16 -14.95
CA ILE A 273 -25.71 13.76 -13.55
C ILE A 273 -26.85 12.84 -13.11
N GLU A 274 -28.12 13.20 -13.39
CA GLU A 274 -29.28 12.37 -13.07
C GLU A 274 -29.24 11.01 -13.79
N HIS A 275 -28.92 10.99 -15.08
CA HIS A 275 -28.75 9.73 -15.83
C HIS A 275 -27.64 8.88 -15.23
N THR A 276 -26.53 9.49 -14.84
CA THR A 276 -25.41 8.78 -14.21
C THR A 276 -25.81 8.22 -12.85
N ARG A 277 -26.58 8.96 -12.04
CA ARG A 277 -27.13 8.45 -10.76
C ARG A 277 -28.02 7.22 -10.96
N MET A 278 -28.96 7.29 -11.92
CA MET A 278 -29.84 6.16 -12.24
C MET A 278 -29.04 4.94 -12.72
N TRP A 279 -28.07 5.16 -13.59
CA TRP A 279 -27.19 4.09 -14.07
C TRP A 279 -26.35 3.47 -12.96
N LEU A 280 -25.75 4.26 -12.06
CA LEU A 280 -24.98 3.76 -10.91
C LEU A 280 -25.86 2.92 -9.98
N ARG A 281 -27.10 3.33 -9.76
CA ARG A 281 -28.08 2.54 -8.98
C ARG A 281 -28.38 1.19 -9.62
N ALA A 282 -28.66 1.19 -10.92
CA ALA A 282 -29.04 -0.01 -11.65
C ALA A 282 -27.86 -0.99 -11.81
N GLU A 283 -26.69 -0.46 -12.17
CA GLU A 283 -25.55 -1.27 -12.58
C GLU A 283 -24.65 -1.71 -11.40
N PHE A 284 -24.54 -0.87 -10.36
CA PHE A 284 -23.61 -1.09 -9.25
C PHE A 284 -24.28 -1.19 -7.89
N SER A 285 -25.61 -1.09 -7.82
CA SER A 285 -26.33 -0.93 -6.53
C SER A 285 -25.72 0.20 -5.69
N ALA A 286 -25.28 1.26 -6.36
CA ALA A 286 -24.60 2.39 -5.75
C ALA A 286 -25.52 3.60 -5.60
N GLU A 287 -25.35 4.35 -4.50
CA GLU A 287 -26.07 5.59 -4.24
C GLU A 287 -25.10 6.77 -4.22
N VAL A 288 -25.36 7.77 -5.08
CA VAL A 288 -24.58 9.02 -5.06
C VAL A 288 -25.00 9.83 -3.84
N VAL A 289 -24.09 10.02 -2.92
CA VAL A 289 -24.35 10.74 -1.65
C VAL A 289 -23.84 12.19 -1.67
N GLN A 290 -22.92 12.51 -2.59
CA GLN A 290 -22.32 13.84 -2.69
C GLN A 290 -21.75 14.12 -4.08
N LEU A 291 -21.69 15.39 -4.46
CA LEU A 291 -20.96 15.89 -5.62
C LEU A 291 -19.70 16.64 -5.21
N ARG A 292 -18.63 16.46 -5.97
CA ARG A 292 -17.36 17.17 -5.82
C ARG A 292 -17.01 17.87 -7.13
N LEU A 293 -16.83 19.20 -7.07
CA LEU A 293 -16.60 20.03 -8.25
C LEU A 293 -15.12 20.31 -8.44
N SER A 294 -14.60 20.08 -9.64
CA SER A 294 -13.26 20.43 -10.10
C SER A 294 -13.31 21.03 -11.50
N GLY A 295 -12.14 21.39 -12.05
CA GLY A 295 -12.04 22.11 -13.30
C GLY A 295 -12.28 23.61 -13.18
N GLY A 296 -12.00 24.34 -14.25
CA GLY A 296 -12.19 25.80 -14.30
C GLY A 296 -13.65 26.22 -14.11
N GLY A 297 -14.59 25.38 -14.56
CA GLY A 297 -16.04 25.62 -14.40
C GLY A 297 -16.52 25.55 -12.95
N ALA A 298 -15.80 24.89 -12.06
CA ALA A 298 -16.12 24.86 -10.62
C ALA A 298 -16.07 26.26 -9.98
N ASN A 299 -15.43 27.23 -10.65
CA ASN A 299 -15.34 28.62 -10.20
C ASN A 299 -16.55 29.47 -10.56
N LEU A 300 -17.49 28.92 -11.35
CA LEU A 300 -18.73 29.66 -11.66
C LEU A 300 -19.51 29.93 -10.36
N ARG A 301 -19.81 31.19 -10.12
CA ARG A 301 -20.46 31.64 -8.88
C ARG A 301 -21.84 31.00 -8.69
N GLY A 302 -22.07 30.42 -7.50
CA GLY A 302 -23.33 29.78 -7.12
C GLY A 302 -23.56 28.40 -7.73
N LEU A 303 -22.57 27.81 -8.43
CA LEU A 303 -22.72 26.50 -9.07
C LEU A 303 -22.95 25.38 -8.05
N ASP A 304 -22.24 25.40 -6.95
CA ASP A 304 -22.37 24.44 -5.85
C ASP A 304 -23.77 24.47 -5.23
N ALA A 305 -24.25 25.65 -4.87
CA ALA A 305 -25.60 25.84 -4.34
C ALA A 305 -26.68 25.45 -5.35
N TYR A 306 -26.54 25.90 -6.61
CA TYR A 306 -27.46 25.58 -7.68
C TYR A 306 -27.57 24.05 -7.91
N LEU A 307 -26.44 23.35 -8.06
CA LEU A 307 -26.47 21.90 -8.26
C LEU A 307 -27.02 21.17 -7.03
N SER A 308 -26.69 21.65 -5.82
CA SER A 308 -27.24 21.09 -4.59
C SER A 308 -28.76 21.19 -4.53
N GLU A 309 -29.31 22.31 -4.93
CA GLU A 309 -30.79 22.54 -5.00
C GLU A 309 -31.45 21.72 -6.10
N GLN A 310 -30.85 21.68 -7.30
CA GLN A 310 -31.42 20.98 -8.45
C GLN A 310 -31.45 19.46 -8.24
N LEU A 311 -30.42 18.91 -7.62
CA LEU A 311 -30.20 17.48 -7.50
C LEU A 311 -30.55 16.90 -6.12
N GLY A 312 -30.77 17.76 -5.14
CA GLY A 312 -30.99 17.35 -3.75
C GLY A 312 -29.77 16.63 -3.14
N LEU A 313 -28.56 16.99 -3.59
CA LEU A 313 -27.32 16.38 -3.16
C LEU A 313 -26.36 17.44 -2.58
N PRO A 314 -25.70 17.17 -1.46
CA PRO A 314 -24.59 18.01 -1.00
C PRO A 314 -23.55 18.17 -2.12
N THR A 315 -23.28 19.42 -2.48
CA THR A 315 -22.33 19.76 -3.54
C THR A 315 -21.29 20.71 -3.00
N GLU A 316 -20.02 20.39 -3.16
CA GLU A 316 -18.94 21.25 -2.73
C GLU A 316 -17.75 21.16 -3.69
N ARG A 317 -16.86 22.15 -3.61
CA ARG A 317 -15.60 22.08 -4.35
C ARG A 317 -14.77 20.91 -3.85
N ALA A 318 -14.20 20.16 -4.77
CA ALA A 318 -13.37 19.03 -4.45
C ALA A 318 -12.15 19.47 -3.63
N ARG A 319 -11.70 18.61 -2.74
CA ARG A 319 -10.50 18.83 -1.91
C ARG A 319 -9.47 17.75 -2.20
N PRO A 320 -8.19 18.09 -2.16
CA PRO A 320 -7.15 17.09 -2.31
C PRO A 320 -7.19 16.08 -1.18
N ARG A 321 -6.76 14.88 -1.49
CA ARG A 321 -6.63 13.76 -0.56
C ARG A 321 -5.62 14.10 0.54
N GLU A 322 -6.04 14.07 1.80
CA GLU A 322 -5.16 14.33 2.95
C GLU A 322 -3.97 13.38 3.03
N SER A 323 -4.20 12.10 2.65
CA SER A 323 -3.15 11.07 2.64
C SER A 323 -1.96 11.38 1.70
N LEU A 324 -2.12 12.31 0.76
CA LEU A 324 -1.02 12.78 -0.09
C LEU A 324 -0.09 13.76 0.62
N GLY A 325 -0.49 14.30 1.78
CA GLY A 325 0.30 15.28 2.52
C GLY A 325 0.65 16.52 1.68
N LEU A 326 -0.32 17.00 0.86
CA LEU A 326 -0.12 18.13 -0.04
C LEU A 326 0.07 19.42 0.73
N LYS A 327 1.11 20.18 0.36
CA LYS A 327 1.45 21.50 0.90
C LYS A 327 1.62 22.51 -0.23
N GLY A 328 1.51 23.81 0.07
CA GLY A 328 1.73 24.87 -0.90
C GLY A 328 0.54 25.10 -1.84
N LEU A 329 -0.67 24.73 -1.43
CA LEU A 329 -1.89 24.96 -2.23
C LEU A 329 -2.47 26.37 -2.05
N ALA A 330 -2.07 27.09 -1.00
CA ALA A 330 -2.56 28.45 -0.73
C ALA A 330 -2.15 29.42 -1.85
N GLY A 331 -3.10 30.22 -2.30
CA GLY A 331 -2.88 31.20 -3.37
C GLY A 331 -2.98 30.66 -4.79
N HIS A 332 -3.23 29.35 -4.96
CA HIS A 332 -3.45 28.74 -6.27
C HIS A 332 -4.90 28.24 -6.42
N ASP A 333 -5.47 28.40 -7.60
CA ASP A 333 -6.74 27.76 -7.95
C ASP A 333 -6.49 26.28 -8.28
N TRP A 334 -6.27 25.50 -7.23
CA TRP A 334 -5.95 24.07 -7.37
C TRP A 334 -7.13 23.26 -7.96
N THR A 335 -8.39 23.74 -7.86
CA THR A 335 -9.54 23.06 -8.47
C THR A 335 -9.42 23.08 -10.00
N ALA A 336 -9.03 24.22 -10.56
CA ALA A 336 -8.73 24.34 -11.98
C ALA A 336 -7.42 23.63 -12.38
N MET A 337 -6.52 23.38 -11.42
CA MET A 337 -5.22 22.73 -11.63
C MET A 337 -5.23 21.23 -11.30
N SER A 338 -6.38 20.66 -10.94
CA SER A 338 -6.51 19.29 -10.42
C SER A 338 -5.93 18.23 -11.37
N ALA A 339 -6.17 18.36 -12.68
CA ALA A 339 -5.65 17.44 -13.69
C ALA A 339 -4.12 17.52 -13.81
N ALA A 340 -3.56 18.73 -13.91
CA ALA A 340 -2.11 18.93 -13.96
C ALA A 340 -1.43 18.42 -12.67
N LEU A 341 -2.00 18.74 -11.49
CA LEU A 341 -1.51 18.23 -10.20
C LEU A 341 -1.57 16.71 -10.16
N GLY A 342 -2.67 16.12 -10.66
CA GLY A 342 -2.84 14.67 -10.76
C GLY A 342 -1.81 14.00 -11.66
N GLY A 343 -1.46 14.61 -12.79
CA GLY A 343 -0.37 14.18 -13.66
C GLY A 343 0.98 14.17 -12.95
N ALA A 344 1.30 15.24 -12.21
CA ALA A 344 2.52 15.31 -11.40
C ALA A 344 2.57 14.26 -10.28
N VAL A 345 1.45 14.10 -9.57
CA VAL A 345 1.32 13.10 -8.49
C VAL A 345 1.40 11.68 -9.04
N GLY A 346 0.74 11.40 -10.17
CA GLY A 346 0.82 10.10 -10.86
C GLY A 346 2.24 9.78 -11.31
N CYS A 347 2.99 10.79 -11.74
CA CYS A 347 4.40 10.65 -12.10
C CYS A 347 5.30 10.36 -10.88
N ALA A 348 5.00 10.97 -9.73
CA ALA A 348 5.75 10.81 -8.48
C ALA A 348 5.37 9.55 -7.71
N ARG A 349 4.17 9.02 -7.94
CA ARG A 349 3.59 7.85 -7.27
C ARG A 349 3.14 6.84 -8.32
N ARG A 350 2.50 5.73 -7.88
CA ARG A 350 1.88 4.80 -8.82
C ARG A 350 0.65 5.47 -9.47
N PRO A 351 0.62 5.66 -10.79
CA PRO A 351 -0.53 6.24 -11.47
C PRO A 351 -1.72 5.26 -11.48
N LEU A 352 -2.94 5.79 -11.59
CA LEU A 352 -4.14 4.97 -11.79
C LEU A 352 -4.10 4.25 -13.12
N ILE A 353 -3.68 4.94 -14.17
CA ILE A 353 -3.45 4.39 -15.51
C ILE A 353 -2.17 4.94 -16.11
N GLN A 354 -1.60 4.19 -17.06
CA GLN A 354 -0.42 4.56 -17.85
C GLN A 354 -0.64 4.20 -19.32
N LEU A 355 -0.82 5.20 -20.16
CA LEU A 355 -1.03 5.04 -21.60
C LEU A 355 0.27 5.11 -22.42
N HIS A 356 1.36 5.45 -21.79
CA HIS A 356 2.68 5.42 -22.40
C HIS A 356 3.33 4.06 -22.16
N LYS A 357 3.34 3.23 -23.19
CA LYS A 357 3.96 1.90 -23.17
C LYS A 357 5.23 1.93 -24.00
N ASP A 358 6.29 2.54 -23.48
CA ASP A 358 7.61 2.26 -24.06
C ASP A 358 7.94 0.79 -23.89
N ALA A 359 8.48 0.18 -24.92
CA ALA A 359 8.88 -1.22 -24.94
C ALA A 359 9.89 -1.59 -23.83
N THR A 360 10.46 -0.61 -23.17
CA THR A 360 11.41 -0.75 -22.04
C THR A 360 10.75 -0.68 -20.67
N VAL A 361 9.52 -0.15 -20.55
CA VAL A 361 8.72 -0.21 -19.33
C VAL A 361 7.78 -1.40 -19.43
N GLN A 362 8.35 -2.61 -19.46
CA GLN A 362 7.58 -3.81 -19.21
C GLN A 362 6.84 -3.65 -17.88
N ARG A 363 5.58 -4.09 -17.84
CA ARG A 363 4.72 -4.33 -16.67
C ARG A 363 5.32 -5.28 -15.61
N GLY A 364 6.59 -5.13 -15.34
CA GLY A 364 7.23 -5.56 -14.12
C GLY A 364 7.36 -4.31 -13.29
N GLY A 365 6.84 -4.32 -12.07
CA GLY A 365 7.06 -3.22 -11.15
C GLY A 365 8.53 -2.79 -11.24
N ASP A 366 8.72 -1.50 -11.34
CA ASP A 366 9.99 -0.78 -11.46
C ASP A 366 11.24 -1.57 -11.05
N GLY A 367 11.87 -2.25 -12.02
CA GLY A 367 13.18 -2.85 -11.81
C GLY A 367 14.27 -1.82 -11.50
N SER A 368 14.05 -0.54 -11.83
CA SER A 368 14.98 0.53 -11.52
C SER A 368 15.03 0.86 -10.03
N TRP A 369 13.88 0.94 -9.35
CA TRP A 369 13.87 1.12 -7.88
C TRP A 369 14.33 -0.16 -7.16
N ILE A 370 14.09 -1.35 -7.76
CA ILE A 370 14.64 -2.61 -7.27
C ILE A 370 16.16 -2.64 -7.51
N ALA A 371 16.68 -2.16 -8.65
CA ALA A 371 18.11 -2.10 -8.91
C ALA A 371 18.84 -1.10 -7.99
N GLU A 372 18.29 0.09 -7.76
CA GLU A 372 18.82 1.05 -6.77
C GLU A 372 18.70 0.55 -5.33
N ARG A 373 17.63 -0.18 -5.01
CA ARG A 373 17.47 -0.79 -3.69
C ARG A 373 18.19 -2.12 -3.57
N LEU A 374 18.38 -2.89 -4.64
CA LEU A 374 19.25 -4.06 -4.64
C LEU A 374 20.69 -3.68 -4.32
N ALA A 375 21.18 -2.55 -4.80
CA ALA A 375 22.49 -2.03 -4.42
C ALA A 375 22.55 -1.64 -2.93
N THR A 376 21.50 -1.02 -2.39
CA THR A 376 21.41 -0.71 -0.95
C THR A 376 21.15 -1.93 -0.09
N VAL A 377 20.32 -2.88 -0.54
CA VAL A 377 20.09 -4.15 0.16
C VAL A 377 21.32 -5.05 0.09
N ALA A 378 22.03 -5.09 -1.05
CA ALA A 378 23.30 -5.80 -1.19
C ALA A 378 24.41 -5.17 -0.33
N ALA A 379 24.47 -3.83 -0.25
CA ALA A 379 25.39 -3.12 0.64
C ALA A 379 25.08 -3.37 2.12
N LEU A 380 23.80 -3.38 2.50
CA LEU A 380 23.36 -3.76 3.85
C LEU A 380 23.62 -5.24 4.16
N GLY A 381 23.36 -6.13 3.21
CA GLY A 381 23.70 -7.56 3.33
C GLY A 381 25.19 -7.79 3.47
N PHE A 382 26.01 -7.06 2.70
CA PHE A 382 27.47 -7.10 2.81
C PHE A 382 27.97 -6.52 4.15
N ALA A 383 27.35 -5.43 4.63
CA ALA A 383 27.67 -4.86 5.94
C ALA A 383 27.33 -5.81 7.09
N ILE A 384 26.20 -6.50 7.03
CA ILE A 384 25.81 -7.53 8.02
C ILE A 384 26.76 -8.73 7.97
N LEU A 385 27.14 -9.19 6.78
CA LEU A 385 28.13 -10.26 6.61
C LEU A 385 29.53 -9.84 7.13
N ALA A 386 29.97 -8.62 6.79
CA ALA A 386 31.23 -8.08 7.29
C ALA A 386 31.22 -7.92 8.82
N PHE A 387 30.11 -7.46 9.40
CA PHE A 387 29.95 -7.38 10.83
C PHE A 387 29.95 -8.77 11.50
N GLY A 388 29.27 -9.76 10.89
CA GLY A 388 29.29 -11.15 11.36
C GLY A 388 30.69 -11.78 11.31
N VAL A 389 31.47 -11.49 10.27
CA VAL A 389 32.86 -11.94 10.18
C VAL A 389 33.73 -11.27 11.25
N VAL A 390 33.60 -9.96 11.44
CA VAL A 390 34.34 -9.22 12.48
C VAL A 390 33.95 -9.73 13.88
N ASP A 391 32.67 -9.92 14.14
CA ASP A 391 32.16 -10.46 15.41
C ASP A 391 32.70 -11.88 15.68
N THR A 392 32.72 -12.73 14.65
CA THR A 392 33.31 -14.09 14.77
C THR A 392 34.80 -14.02 15.02
N VAL A 393 35.55 -13.17 14.33
CA VAL A 393 37.02 -13.04 14.52
C VAL A 393 37.34 -12.45 15.89
N VAL A 394 36.60 -11.42 16.32
CA VAL A 394 36.79 -10.83 17.67
C VAL A 394 36.38 -11.82 18.76
N GLY A 395 35.25 -12.52 18.55
CA GLY A 395 34.78 -13.55 19.48
C GLY A 395 35.78 -14.73 19.62
N THR A 396 36.33 -15.21 18.51
CA THR A 396 37.33 -16.28 18.54
C THR A 396 38.64 -15.83 19.19
N SER A 397 39.11 -14.62 18.93
CA SER A 397 40.33 -14.09 19.58
C SER A 397 40.12 -13.83 21.07
N ALA A 398 38.95 -13.43 21.51
CA ALA A 398 38.62 -13.28 22.92
C ALA A 398 38.55 -14.64 23.63
N LEU A 399 37.96 -15.67 23.01
CA LEU A 399 37.91 -17.02 23.50
C LEU A 399 39.30 -17.67 23.57
N GLU A 400 40.17 -17.42 22.61
CA GLU A 400 41.56 -17.89 22.63
C GLU A 400 42.37 -17.24 23.75
N ALA A 401 42.16 -15.95 24.00
CA ALA A 401 42.79 -15.24 25.12
C ALA A 401 42.29 -15.74 26.47
N GLU A 402 41.00 -16.00 26.62
CA GLU A 402 40.40 -16.57 27.81
C GLU A 402 40.88 -18.01 28.05
N ARG A 403 40.95 -18.81 26.98
CA ARG A 403 41.53 -20.18 27.05
C ARG A 403 42.99 -20.16 27.50
N ALA A 404 43.82 -19.28 26.96
CA ALA A 404 45.20 -19.15 27.34
C ALA A 404 45.35 -18.79 28.84
N ALA A 405 44.49 -17.86 29.33
CA ALA A 405 44.47 -17.50 30.75
C ALA A 405 44.07 -18.67 31.64
N TYR A 406 43.09 -19.48 31.25
CA TYR A 406 42.70 -20.69 31.99
C TYR A 406 43.76 -21.79 31.92
N GLU A 407 44.47 -21.97 30.80
CA GLU A 407 45.58 -22.91 30.66
C GLU A 407 46.76 -22.49 31.56
N GLU A 408 47.02 -21.18 31.71
CA GLU A 408 48.02 -20.64 32.63
C GLU A 408 47.64 -20.88 34.11
N GLU A 409 46.38 -20.54 34.48
CA GLU A 409 45.86 -20.75 35.85
C GLU A 409 45.85 -22.25 36.22
N LEU A 410 45.47 -23.12 35.26
CA LEU A 410 45.47 -24.57 35.46
C LEU A 410 46.89 -25.11 35.61
N GLY A 411 47.85 -24.57 34.83
CA GLY A 411 49.27 -24.89 34.95
C GLY A 411 49.84 -24.49 36.30
N GLU A 412 49.52 -23.33 36.84
CA GLU A 412 49.95 -22.90 38.17
C GLU A 412 49.32 -23.74 39.29
N ALA A 413 48.01 -24.05 39.15
CA ALA A 413 47.32 -24.87 40.13
C ALA A 413 47.87 -26.30 40.16
N SER A 414 48.13 -26.92 39.01
CA SER A 414 48.70 -28.26 38.89
C SER A 414 50.14 -28.33 39.39
N HIS A 415 50.94 -27.28 39.15
CA HIS A 415 52.30 -27.19 39.67
C HIS A 415 52.32 -27.13 41.19
N LYS A 416 51.35 -26.45 41.83
CA LYS A 416 51.25 -26.44 43.31
C LYS A 416 50.88 -27.80 43.88
N VAL A 417 50.12 -28.63 43.15
CA VAL A 417 49.62 -29.93 43.61
C VAL A 417 50.59 -31.09 43.27
N PHE A 418 51.09 -31.08 42.03
CA PHE A 418 51.87 -32.21 41.47
C PHE A 418 53.34 -31.87 41.27
N GLY A 419 53.77 -30.62 41.47
CA GLY A 419 55.11 -30.15 41.19
C GLY A 419 55.47 -29.96 39.74
N GLU A 420 54.51 -30.17 38.83
CA GLU A 420 54.63 -30.03 37.37
C GLU A 420 53.45 -29.25 36.84
N ALA A 421 53.67 -28.37 35.84
CA ALA A 421 52.60 -27.60 35.21
C ALA A 421 51.91 -28.46 34.14
N LEU A 422 50.66 -28.87 34.38
CA LEU A 422 49.84 -29.68 33.50
C LEU A 422 48.70 -28.81 33.01
N THR A 423 48.53 -28.67 31.68
CA THR A 423 47.51 -27.81 31.06
C THR A 423 46.40 -28.61 30.38
N SER A 424 46.54 -29.94 30.33
CA SER A 424 45.54 -30.83 29.71
C SER A 424 44.75 -31.59 30.78
N LYS A 425 43.44 -31.63 30.64
CA LYS A 425 42.55 -32.40 31.51
C LYS A 425 42.94 -33.90 31.57
N ALA A 426 43.33 -34.47 30.43
CA ALA A 426 43.70 -35.89 30.34
C ALA A 426 44.99 -36.20 31.16
N GLU A 427 45.98 -35.30 31.10
CA GLU A 427 47.22 -35.44 31.85
C GLU A 427 46.99 -35.30 33.36
N ILE A 428 46.13 -34.40 33.78
CA ILE A 428 45.75 -34.22 35.18
C ILE A 428 44.97 -35.43 35.68
N GLU A 429 44.05 -35.99 34.92
CA GLU A 429 43.31 -37.21 35.27
C GLU A 429 44.22 -38.43 35.35
N GLU A 430 45.19 -38.57 34.45
CA GLU A 430 46.18 -39.64 34.47
C GLU A 430 47.08 -39.58 35.75
N ARG A 431 47.51 -38.37 36.12
CA ARG A 431 48.32 -38.16 37.31
C ARG A 431 47.54 -38.37 38.61
N LEU A 432 46.28 -37.87 38.65
CA LEU A 432 45.41 -38.12 39.81
C LEU A 432 45.12 -39.61 40.00
N ASN A 433 44.89 -40.33 38.91
CA ASN A 433 44.66 -41.78 38.97
C ASN A 433 45.95 -42.60 39.35
N ALA A 434 47.11 -42.03 39.04
CA ALA A 434 48.38 -42.68 39.38
C ALA A 434 48.81 -42.54 40.89
N VAL A 435 48.27 -41.54 41.61
CA VAL A 435 48.69 -41.19 42.98
C VAL A 435 47.84 -41.86 44.05
N ASP A 436 46.58 -42.21 43.84
CA ASP A 436 45.77 -42.86 44.89
C ASP A 436 44.54 -43.54 44.22
N GLY A 437 44.36 -44.80 44.39
CA GLY A 437 43.23 -45.58 43.84
C GLY A 437 41.83 -45.14 44.28
N ARG A 438 41.60 -43.85 44.43
CA ARG A 438 40.29 -43.25 44.71
C ARG A 438 39.59 -42.81 43.40
N ASP A 439 38.40 -43.33 43.26
CA ASP A 439 37.49 -43.05 42.09
C ASP A 439 37.05 -41.59 42.09
N ILE A 440 37.71 -40.76 41.26
CA ILE A 440 37.46 -39.33 41.14
C ILE A 440 36.18 -39.04 40.35
N THR A 441 35.59 -40.04 39.70
CA THR A 441 34.29 -39.86 38.95
C THR A 441 33.15 -39.41 39.87
N LYS A 442 33.30 -39.53 41.19
CA LYS A 442 32.35 -39.03 42.18
C LYS A 442 32.41 -37.53 42.45
N LEU A 443 33.49 -36.86 42.00
CA LEU A 443 33.64 -35.39 42.15
C LEU A 443 33.15 -34.57 40.96
N ILE A 444 32.79 -35.22 39.83
CA ILE A 444 32.28 -34.55 38.64
C ILE A 444 30.75 -34.42 38.75
N PRO A 445 30.18 -33.25 38.56
CA PRO A 445 28.72 -33.07 38.59
C PRO A 445 28.05 -34.02 37.60
N GLN A 446 27.15 -34.87 38.08
CA GLN A 446 26.48 -35.90 37.27
C GLN A 446 25.48 -35.35 36.24
N ARG A 447 25.23 -34.04 36.22
CA ARG A 447 24.33 -33.37 35.27
C ARG A 447 24.97 -32.12 34.72
N GLY A 448 25.13 -32.06 33.41
CA GLY A 448 25.58 -30.86 32.69
C GLY A 448 24.49 -29.81 32.54
N ALA A 449 24.85 -28.59 32.14
CA ALA A 449 23.92 -27.51 31.86
C ALA A 449 22.88 -27.91 30.79
N LEU A 450 23.24 -28.77 29.84
CA LEU A 450 22.35 -29.31 28.81
C LEU A 450 21.27 -30.23 29.40
N ASP A 451 21.57 -30.99 30.45
CA ASP A 451 20.61 -31.87 31.14
C ASP A 451 19.56 -31.03 31.89
N VAL A 452 20.01 -29.93 32.51
CA VAL A 452 19.13 -28.97 33.18
C VAL A 452 18.22 -28.26 32.14
N LEU A 453 18.78 -27.86 31.01
CA LEU A 453 18.00 -27.26 29.91
C LEU A 453 17.00 -28.27 29.34
N ALA A 454 17.40 -29.52 29.12
CA ALA A 454 16.49 -30.57 28.63
C ALA A 454 15.34 -30.85 29.61
N GLY A 455 15.62 -30.85 30.92
CA GLY A 455 14.62 -30.97 31.97
C GLY A 455 13.66 -29.78 31.97
N PHE A 456 14.17 -28.56 31.75
CA PHE A 456 13.37 -27.34 31.67
C PHE A 456 12.45 -27.37 30.45
N VAL A 457 12.96 -27.74 29.27
CA VAL A 457 12.20 -27.91 28.04
C VAL A 457 11.10 -28.96 28.21
N LYS A 458 11.42 -30.09 28.86
CA LYS A 458 10.42 -31.14 29.14
C LYS A 458 9.30 -30.66 30.07
N ALA A 459 9.63 -29.83 31.08
CA ALA A 459 8.64 -29.25 31.98
C ALA A 459 7.70 -28.25 31.26
N ALA A 460 8.24 -27.53 30.27
CA ALA A 460 7.51 -26.53 29.50
C ALA A 460 6.69 -27.12 28.35
N THR A 461 6.93 -28.39 27.94
CA THR A 461 6.18 -29.02 26.84
C THR A 461 4.74 -29.39 27.25
N PRO A 462 3.71 -29.05 26.47
CA PRO A 462 2.33 -29.41 26.79
C PRO A 462 2.11 -30.94 26.81
N SER A 463 1.34 -31.42 27.75
CA SER A 463 0.91 -32.83 27.78
C SER A 463 -0.27 -33.01 26.84
N GLY A 464 -0.03 -33.08 25.53
CA GLY A 464 -1.05 -33.39 24.52
C GLY A 464 -1.08 -34.88 24.17
N PRO A 465 -2.15 -35.42 23.59
CA PRO A 465 -2.19 -36.79 23.10
C PRO A 465 -1.10 -37.01 22.06
N LYS A 466 -0.40 -38.11 22.20
CA LYS A 466 0.68 -38.57 21.34
C LYS A 466 0.17 -38.59 19.87
N PRO A 467 0.83 -37.96 18.90
CA PRO A 467 0.43 -38.06 17.51
C PRO A 467 0.46 -39.54 17.08
N PRO A 468 -0.47 -39.95 16.19
CA PRO A 468 -0.48 -41.31 15.66
C PRO A 468 0.84 -41.58 14.92
N PRO A 469 1.34 -42.82 14.96
CA PRO A 469 2.58 -43.17 14.29
C PRO A 469 2.47 -42.86 12.78
N ALA A 470 3.55 -42.30 12.23
CA ALA A 470 3.66 -42.03 10.80
C ALA A 470 3.44 -43.31 9.99
N PRO A 471 2.71 -43.26 8.88
CA PRO A 471 2.50 -44.42 8.03
C PRO A 471 3.84 -44.87 7.44
N THR A 472 4.10 -46.16 7.54
CA THR A 472 5.26 -46.84 6.97
C THR A 472 5.23 -46.65 5.45
N PRO A 473 6.32 -46.31 4.77
CA PRO A 473 6.32 -46.21 3.31
C PRO A 473 6.08 -47.59 2.70
N MET A 474 4.96 -47.73 1.97
CA MET A 474 4.71 -48.88 1.13
C MET A 474 5.58 -48.79 -0.12
N VAL A 475 6.29 -49.88 -0.36
CA VAL A 475 7.06 -50.15 -1.57
C VAL A 475 6.10 -50.19 -2.76
N ALA A 476 6.42 -49.46 -3.82
CA ALA A 476 5.69 -49.47 -5.06
C ALA A 476 5.94 -50.80 -5.79
N GLU A 477 4.89 -51.55 -6.13
CA GLU A 477 4.87 -52.52 -7.21
C GLU A 477 4.16 -51.91 -8.41
N GLU A 478 4.80 -52.03 -9.57
CA GLU A 478 4.32 -51.64 -10.89
C GLU A 478 3.15 -52.54 -11.36
N GLY A 479 2.19 -51.96 -12.07
CA GLY A 479 1.42 -52.76 -13.02
C GLY A 479 0.00 -52.28 -13.32
N VAL A 480 -0.15 -51.74 -14.52
CA VAL A 480 -1.32 -51.86 -15.41
C VAL A 480 -2.54 -50.98 -15.17
N SER A 481 -2.74 -50.00 -16.08
CA SER A 481 -4.03 -49.43 -16.51
C SER A 481 -4.89 -50.50 -17.27
N PRO A 482 -6.17 -50.29 -17.61
CA PRO A 482 -6.95 -49.05 -17.75
C PRO A 482 -8.46 -49.16 -17.35
N ASP A 483 -9.09 -47.99 -17.49
CA ASP A 483 -10.51 -47.73 -17.81
C ASP A 483 -11.57 -47.60 -16.70
N ALA A 484 -12.25 -46.45 -16.85
CA ALA A 484 -13.70 -46.19 -16.74
C ALA A 484 -14.28 -45.58 -15.47
N GLU A 485 -14.74 -44.35 -15.70
CA GLU A 485 -16.05 -43.76 -15.32
C GLU A 485 -16.38 -43.36 -13.86
N SER A 486 -16.73 -42.08 -13.80
CA SER A 486 -17.82 -41.39 -13.04
C SER A 486 -17.79 -41.32 -11.52
N SER A 487 -17.54 -40.07 -11.09
CA SER A 487 -18.30 -39.18 -10.17
C SER A 487 -18.94 -39.73 -8.87
N PRO A 488 -19.34 -38.84 -7.93
CA PRO A 488 -18.74 -37.63 -7.36
C PRO A 488 -18.73 -37.64 -5.82
N GLY A 489 -18.02 -36.72 -5.23
CA GLY A 489 -18.33 -36.28 -3.86
C GLY A 489 -17.33 -36.64 -2.77
N ALA A 490 -16.31 -35.83 -2.62
CA ALA A 490 -15.63 -35.71 -1.36
C ALA A 490 -15.22 -34.23 -1.14
N THR A 491 -15.83 -33.64 -0.17
CA THR A 491 -15.52 -32.34 0.41
C THR A 491 -14.04 -32.24 0.77
N PRO A 492 -13.34 -31.17 0.42
CA PRO A 492 -11.96 -30.97 0.86
C PRO A 492 -11.95 -30.61 2.34
N THR A 493 -11.32 -31.45 3.13
CA THR A 493 -10.95 -31.20 4.52
C THR A 493 -10.04 -29.97 4.56
N ALA A 494 -10.36 -29.04 5.43
CA ALA A 494 -9.59 -27.80 5.66
C ALA A 494 -8.13 -28.12 6.01
N PRO A 495 -7.17 -27.32 5.55
CA PRO A 495 -5.77 -27.47 5.93
C PRO A 495 -5.60 -27.17 7.42
N VAL A 496 -4.93 -28.08 8.12
CA VAL A 496 -4.46 -27.87 9.49
C VAL A 496 -3.53 -26.67 9.49
N GLN A 497 -3.97 -25.56 10.09
CA GLN A 497 -3.12 -24.41 10.37
C GLN A 497 -2.10 -24.80 11.43
N LEU A 498 -0.84 -24.89 11.06
CA LEU A 498 0.28 -24.86 12.00
C LEU A 498 0.26 -23.50 12.72
N PRO A 499 0.44 -23.46 14.06
CA PRO A 499 0.49 -22.19 14.78
C PRO A 499 1.63 -21.32 14.23
N SER A 500 1.32 -20.11 13.85
CA SER A 500 2.27 -19.11 13.39
C SER A 500 3.16 -18.71 14.57
N VAL A 501 4.43 -19.00 14.49
CA VAL A 501 5.44 -18.50 15.44
C VAL A 501 5.80 -17.09 15.04
N ASP A 502 5.43 -16.12 15.87
CA ASP A 502 5.90 -14.74 15.76
C ASP A 502 7.27 -14.66 16.47
N PRO A 503 8.38 -14.38 15.76
CA PRO A 503 9.71 -14.33 16.37
C PRO A 503 9.88 -13.27 17.46
N ALA A 504 8.97 -12.31 17.56
CA ALA A 504 8.99 -11.26 18.57
C ALA A 504 8.24 -11.63 19.86
N SER A 505 7.45 -12.71 19.88
CA SER A 505 6.58 -13.07 21.02
C SER A 505 7.09 -14.18 21.92
N GLY A 506 8.21 -14.84 21.59
CA GLY A 506 8.73 -16.00 22.32
C GLY A 506 8.04 -17.32 21.95
N ILE A 507 8.49 -18.43 22.56
CA ILE A 507 7.94 -19.76 22.30
C ILE A 507 6.63 -19.94 23.06
N ALA A 508 5.53 -20.14 22.36
CA ALA A 508 4.24 -20.51 22.95
C ALA A 508 4.20 -22.02 23.20
N TRP A 509 4.03 -22.41 24.48
CA TRP A 509 3.96 -23.81 24.91
C TRP A 509 2.52 -24.33 25.03
N ASP A 510 1.60 -23.44 25.30
CA ASP A 510 0.17 -23.59 25.17
C ASP A 510 -0.47 -22.19 25.01
N ASP A 511 -1.74 -22.09 24.71
CA ASP A 511 -2.45 -20.82 24.53
C ASP A 511 -2.42 -19.89 25.75
N GLU A 512 -1.97 -20.42 26.90
CA GLU A 512 -1.98 -19.72 28.19
C GLU A 512 -0.59 -19.34 28.70
N PHE A 513 0.48 -19.99 28.21
CA PHE A 513 1.83 -19.81 28.74
C PHE A 513 2.86 -19.56 27.64
N VAL A 514 3.61 -18.47 27.73
CA VAL A 514 4.67 -18.10 26.78
C VAL A 514 5.96 -17.83 27.53
N LEU A 515 7.04 -18.51 27.15
CA LEU A 515 8.37 -18.36 27.70
C LEU A 515 9.22 -17.52 26.74
N SER A 516 9.80 -16.40 27.21
CA SER A 516 10.50 -15.44 26.37
C SER A 516 12.01 -15.32 26.64
N LEU A 517 12.48 -15.73 27.83
CA LEU A 517 13.87 -15.71 28.19
C LEU A 517 14.18 -16.85 29.16
N ILE A 518 15.31 -17.52 29.00
CA ILE A 518 15.86 -18.48 29.97
C ILE A 518 17.36 -18.21 30.11
N GLU A 519 17.82 -18.05 31.32
CA GLU A 519 19.25 -17.95 31.68
C GLU A 519 19.56 -18.95 32.78
N ILE A 520 20.47 -19.87 32.53
CA ILE A 520 20.89 -20.92 33.48
C ILE A 520 22.28 -20.55 34.02
N ARG A 521 22.38 -20.37 35.35
CA ARG A 521 23.61 -20.09 36.08
C ARG A 521 23.95 -21.29 36.99
N PRO A 522 25.16 -21.42 37.51
CA PRO A 522 25.57 -22.58 38.30
C PRO A 522 24.71 -22.93 39.53
N ARG A 523 24.00 -21.94 40.08
CA ARG A 523 23.11 -22.14 41.25
C ARG A 523 21.74 -21.49 41.11
N ALA A 524 21.43 -20.93 39.93
CA ALA A 524 20.19 -20.24 39.71
C ALA A 524 19.70 -20.38 38.26
N ILE A 525 18.40 -20.45 38.08
CA ILE A 525 17.74 -20.36 36.77
C ILE A 525 16.86 -19.10 36.79
N GLN A 526 17.13 -18.21 35.88
CA GLN A 526 16.29 -17.05 35.68
C GLN A 526 15.51 -17.20 34.36
N PHE A 527 14.20 -16.94 34.39
CA PHE A 527 13.42 -16.95 33.16
C PHE A 527 12.35 -15.86 33.17
N ARG A 528 11.94 -15.45 31.99
CA ARG A 528 10.80 -14.55 31.81
C ARG A 528 9.68 -15.27 31.09
N ALA A 529 8.48 -15.22 31.65
CA ALA A 529 7.32 -15.84 31.05
C ALA A 529 6.06 -14.97 31.23
N SER A 530 5.10 -15.15 30.33
CA SER A 530 3.77 -14.53 30.44
C SER A 530 2.68 -15.59 30.40
N ALA A 531 1.59 -15.39 31.15
CA ALA A 531 0.45 -16.26 31.17
C ALA A 531 -0.85 -15.46 31.21
N THR A 532 -1.89 -15.96 30.58
CA THR A 532 -3.24 -15.35 30.63
C THR A 532 -3.98 -15.70 31.91
N ARG A 533 -3.65 -16.87 32.51
CA ARG A 533 -4.27 -17.36 33.75
C ARG A 533 -3.23 -17.76 34.79
N SER A 534 -3.50 -17.47 36.04
CA SER A 534 -2.62 -17.85 37.16
C SER A 534 -2.46 -19.38 37.32
N SER A 535 -3.44 -20.16 36.86
CA SER A 535 -3.38 -21.62 36.87
C SER A 535 -2.33 -22.20 35.92
N ALA A 536 -1.99 -21.52 34.82
CA ALA A 536 -0.94 -21.95 33.89
C ALA A 536 0.46 -21.87 34.55
N GLN A 537 0.69 -20.86 35.36
CA GLN A 537 1.91 -20.66 36.12
C GLN A 537 2.12 -21.77 37.15
N GLU A 538 1.12 -22.14 37.91
CA GLU A 538 1.20 -23.22 38.89
C GLU A 538 1.41 -24.58 38.21
N ARG A 539 0.73 -24.83 37.08
CA ARG A 539 0.97 -26.06 36.29
C ARG A 539 2.42 -26.16 35.80
N PHE A 540 2.98 -25.07 35.31
CA PHE A 540 4.37 -25.02 34.86
C PHE A 540 5.34 -25.29 36.03
N LYS A 541 5.16 -24.61 37.16
CA LYS A 541 5.96 -24.81 38.37
C LYS A 541 5.97 -26.29 38.80
N ASN A 542 4.81 -26.94 38.87
CA ASN A 542 4.70 -28.33 39.29
C ASN A 542 5.39 -29.29 38.29
N LYS A 543 5.25 -29.04 36.97
CA LYS A 543 5.97 -29.79 35.93
C LYS A 543 7.49 -29.59 36.02
N LEU A 544 7.95 -28.38 36.31
CA LEU A 544 9.36 -28.07 36.45
C LEU A 544 9.98 -28.82 37.63
N LEU A 545 9.31 -28.83 38.80
CA LEU A 545 9.76 -29.56 39.96
C LEU A 545 9.76 -31.09 39.76
N GLN A 546 8.83 -31.61 38.93
CA GLN A 546 8.84 -33.03 38.57
C GLN A 546 9.95 -33.37 37.57
N ALA A 547 10.24 -32.51 36.61
CA ALA A 547 11.25 -32.75 35.58
C ALA A 547 12.67 -32.52 36.07
N LEU A 548 12.84 -31.63 37.04
CA LEU A 548 14.12 -31.27 37.66
C LEU A 548 14.01 -31.33 39.19
N PRO A 549 14.16 -32.51 39.80
CA PRO A 549 14.10 -32.66 41.26
C PRO A 549 15.16 -31.87 42.04
N CYS A 550 16.20 -31.43 41.34
CA CYS A 550 17.29 -30.62 41.92
C CYS A 550 16.93 -29.11 41.99
N VAL A 551 15.76 -28.70 41.52
CA VAL A 551 15.28 -27.33 41.67
C VAL A 551 14.65 -27.18 43.03
N ILE A 552 15.08 -26.15 43.77
CA ILE A 552 14.54 -25.84 45.11
C ILE A 552 13.12 -25.29 44.93
N PRO A 553 12.13 -25.79 45.71
CA PRO A 553 10.75 -25.28 45.61
C PRO A 553 10.68 -23.76 45.81
N PHE A 554 10.07 -23.05 44.87
CA PHE A 554 10.02 -21.60 44.84
C PHE A 554 8.60 -21.05 44.81
N GLN A 555 8.45 -19.81 45.26
CA GLN A 555 7.21 -19.06 45.08
C GLN A 555 7.46 -17.96 44.06
N VAL A 556 6.51 -17.76 43.12
CA VAL A 556 6.64 -16.71 42.14
C VAL A 556 6.21 -15.38 42.78
N ALA A 557 7.20 -14.62 43.23
CA ALA A 557 7.00 -13.47 44.12
C ALA A 557 6.64 -12.15 43.44
N LYS A 558 6.79 -12.00 42.12
CA LYS A 558 6.51 -10.73 41.40
C LYS A 558 5.79 -11.00 40.07
N VAL A 559 4.49 -10.73 40.08
CA VAL A 559 3.67 -10.74 38.86
C VAL A 559 3.39 -9.29 38.47
N ARG A 560 3.69 -8.93 37.23
CA ARG A 560 3.30 -7.63 36.65
C ARG A 560 2.12 -7.85 35.72
N ASP A 561 1.08 -7.04 35.87
CA ASP A 561 -0.04 -7.05 34.93
C ASP A 561 0.29 -6.18 33.73
N GLU A 562 0.37 -6.78 32.53
CA GLU A 562 0.53 -6.10 31.26
C GLU A 562 -0.70 -6.37 30.37
N GLY A 563 -1.73 -5.55 30.54
CA GLY A 563 -3.01 -5.70 29.83
C GLY A 563 -3.73 -7.00 30.19
N THR A 564 -3.93 -7.89 29.24
CA THR A 564 -4.59 -9.19 29.45
C THR A 564 -3.65 -10.31 29.90
N LYS A 565 -2.35 -10.05 30.00
CA LYS A 565 -1.33 -11.04 30.35
C LYS A 565 -0.64 -10.69 31.67
N LYS A 566 -0.26 -11.72 32.41
CA LYS A 566 0.55 -11.62 33.63
C LYS A 566 1.97 -12.03 33.31
N VAL A 567 2.93 -11.14 33.50
CA VAL A 567 4.35 -11.38 33.24
C VAL A 567 5.07 -11.64 34.57
N PHE A 568 5.94 -12.62 34.61
CA PHE A 568 6.73 -12.99 35.77
C PHE A 568 8.17 -13.37 35.41
N ASP A 569 9.10 -12.91 36.23
CA ASP A 569 10.56 -13.07 36.08
C ASP A 569 11.13 -13.73 37.34
N PRO A 570 10.92 -15.02 37.63
CA PRO A 570 11.48 -15.66 38.80
C PRO A 570 12.95 -15.95 38.59
N ASN A 571 13.69 -15.80 39.68
CA ASN A 571 15.06 -16.33 39.83
C ASN A 571 14.96 -17.52 40.79
N ILE A 572 15.20 -18.73 40.28
CA ILE A 572 15.00 -19.98 41.01
C ILE A 572 16.36 -20.55 41.38
N GLU A 573 16.56 -20.91 42.64
CA GLU A 573 17.75 -21.60 43.09
C GLU A 573 17.67 -23.09 42.75
N HIS A 574 18.80 -23.69 42.43
CA HIS A 574 18.91 -25.12 42.16
C HIS A 574 20.27 -25.67 42.61
N ASP A 575 20.27 -26.94 42.98
CA ASP A 575 21.47 -27.71 43.34
C ASP A 575 21.80 -28.77 42.29
N CYS A 576 21.41 -28.56 41.04
CA CYS A 576 21.58 -29.54 39.96
C CYS A 576 23.05 -29.86 39.66
N TYR A 577 23.95 -29.00 40.09
CA TYR A 577 25.41 -29.18 39.96
C TYR A 577 26.10 -29.51 41.28
N ALA A 578 25.38 -29.65 42.40
CA ALA A 578 25.96 -30.06 43.65
C ALA A 578 26.32 -31.55 43.60
N SER A 579 27.55 -31.92 43.99
CA SER A 579 27.92 -33.29 44.25
C SER A 579 27.10 -33.78 45.45
N THR A 580 26.45 -34.92 45.32
CA THR A 580 25.80 -35.60 46.43
C THR A 580 26.85 -36.11 47.40
N GLU A 581 27.33 -35.27 48.33
CA GLU A 581 27.83 -35.77 49.59
C GLU A 581 26.60 -36.09 50.42
N THR A 582 26.26 -37.36 50.42
CA THR A 582 25.36 -37.96 51.40
C THR A 582 26.05 -38.08 52.70
N GLU A 583 25.47 -37.50 53.72
CA GLU A 583 25.63 -37.88 55.10
C GLU A 583 25.56 -39.40 55.24
N SER A 584 26.57 -39.97 55.92
CA SER A 584 26.49 -41.23 56.62
C SER A 584 26.87 -40.98 58.06
#